data_48937d565b8806db164b881c658ece6b
#
_entry.id   48937d565b8806db164b881c658ece6b
#
_cell.length_a   1.000
_cell.length_b   1.000
_cell.length_c   1.000
_cell.angle_alpha   90.00
_cell.angle_beta   90.00
_cell.angle_gamma   90.00
#
_symmetry.space_group_name_H-M   'P 1'
#
loop_
_entity.id
_entity.type
_entity.pdbx_description
1 polymer ?
#
loop_
_entity_poly.entity_id
_entity_poly.type
_entity_poly.pdbx_seq_one_letter_code
_entity_poly.pdbx_strand_id
1 'polypeptide(L)'
;MDTDVLVAGAGPIGLTTAIELRRRGISCRIVDPLDEPRQYAKAVGIQPRTLELFENMGVLRQALDASTLMRGQIMYTNGVEVGRVDLTLPEDVPYWFLCLPQYSTERILTERLTELGTTVERGVGLTAFEQSDDAVTCTLSDGSTVTARYLVGSDGAHSVVRKGLGLSFEGGAFAESYMLGDVEVDWSIPSGYSVRANHTSDDGTTDDLLVCIPLPGHKRYRMSMLVPDELMPDESSNKAAVQHGFSTGKTPELHHIQAVLDRLSPEPTTASMLRWSSVFRISHRIVDAYSRGRVFVAGDAAHIHPPTGAQGMNTGIQDAHNLAWKIALAVKGVAKADLLETYDAERRPVGEEVVGMTVRNAREGIGSGESSIDTAMRRQAQLLIDYSESPLNTGRNSSSPHVQPGERAPDARGMRRDGVQYPIRLFDLLSGFDHTLLLTSDGSAESINSLEKVADAAIRSAHGLLDVYAIVPPGTVTVDSLVPIIEDNASQLCAAYGVEGTAALVIRPDGYLGFRGHPENVSDYFTKVFAVNQE
;
A
#
# COMPACT_ATOMS: atom_id res chain seq x y z
N MET A 1 -7.26 -5.13 -30.42
CA MET A 1 -6.93 -4.88 -29.01
C MET A 1 -5.44 -4.69 -28.92
N ASP A 2 -4.96 -3.54 -28.46
CA ASP A 2 -3.53 -3.20 -28.48
C ASP A 2 -2.81 -3.69 -27.23
N THR A 3 -3.55 -3.78 -26.10
CA THR A 3 -3.06 -4.30 -24.82
C THR A 3 -4.23 -4.85 -24.00
N ASP A 4 -3.97 -5.68 -22.98
CA ASP A 4 -5.01 -6.11 -22.04
C ASP A 4 -5.41 -4.98 -21.11
N VAL A 5 -4.42 -4.23 -20.58
CA VAL A 5 -4.68 -3.13 -19.64
C VAL A 5 -3.89 -1.90 -20.04
N LEU A 6 -4.55 -0.73 -20.04
CA LEU A 6 -3.89 0.58 -20.04
C LEU A 6 -3.86 1.12 -18.62
N VAL A 7 -2.68 1.53 -18.14
CA VAL A 7 -2.49 2.20 -16.86
C VAL A 7 -2.18 3.68 -17.12
N ALA A 8 -3.01 4.57 -16.63
CA ALA A 8 -2.81 6.02 -16.75
C ALA A 8 -2.16 6.56 -15.47
N GLY A 9 -0.93 7.10 -15.60
CA GLY A 9 -0.10 7.61 -14.51
C GLY A 9 0.97 6.61 -14.08
N ALA A 10 2.25 7.03 -14.09
CA ALA A 10 3.41 6.23 -13.68
C ALA A 10 4.01 6.69 -12.34
N GLY A 11 3.16 7.08 -11.39
CA GLY A 11 3.50 7.19 -9.98
C GLY A 11 3.59 5.81 -9.32
N PRO A 12 3.85 5.74 -7.99
CA PRO A 12 4.02 4.48 -7.27
C PRO A 12 2.86 3.50 -7.46
N ILE A 13 1.62 4.00 -7.54
CA ILE A 13 0.40 3.20 -7.66
C ILE A 13 0.30 2.58 -9.07
N GLY A 14 0.49 3.38 -10.12
CA GLY A 14 0.46 2.88 -11.49
C GLY A 14 1.60 1.91 -11.78
N LEU A 15 2.81 2.18 -11.28
CA LEU A 15 3.96 1.27 -11.39
C LEU A 15 3.67 -0.06 -10.67
N THR A 16 3.08 -0.03 -9.46
CA THR A 16 2.67 -1.24 -8.75
C THR A 16 1.62 -2.03 -9.55
N THR A 17 0.61 -1.35 -10.09
CA THR A 17 -0.41 -1.99 -10.96
C THR A 17 0.25 -2.69 -12.14
N ALA A 18 1.13 -2.00 -12.86
CA ALA A 18 1.80 -2.55 -14.03
C ALA A 18 2.70 -3.75 -13.67
N ILE A 19 3.48 -3.67 -12.58
CA ILE A 19 4.31 -4.77 -12.08
C ILE A 19 3.44 -6.00 -11.79
N GLU A 20 2.37 -5.81 -11.03
CA GLU A 20 1.50 -6.91 -10.61
C GLU A 20 0.77 -7.58 -11.78
N LEU A 21 0.40 -6.82 -12.80
CA LEU A 21 -0.13 -7.35 -14.06
C LEU A 21 0.95 -8.13 -14.83
N ARG A 22 2.14 -7.57 -15.00
CA ARG A 22 3.24 -8.19 -15.75
C ARG A 22 3.75 -9.47 -15.10
N ARG A 23 3.83 -9.53 -13.77
CA ARG A 23 4.18 -10.75 -13.03
C ARG A 23 3.21 -11.90 -13.31
N ARG A 24 1.95 -11.60 -13.62
CA ARG A 24 0.90 -12.58 -13.96
C ARG A 24 0.76 -12.84 -15.45
N GLY A 25 1.69 -12.33 -16.27
CA GLY A 25 1.72 -12.52 -17.72
C GLY A 25 0.68 -11.69 -18.49
N ILE A 26 0.07 -10.67 -17.86
CA ILE A 26 -0.89 -9.79 -18.51
C ILE A 26 -0.15 -8.69 -19.25
N SER A 27 -0.53 -8.43 -20.51
CA SER A 27 0.03 -7.32 -21.28
C SER A 27 -0.51 -5.99 -20.74
N CYS A 28 0.39 -5.04 -20.51
CA CYS A 28 -0.03 -3.69 -20.11
C CYS A 28 0.85 -2.62 -20.76
N ARG A 29 0.22 -1.49 -21.07
CA ARG A 29 0.89 -0.23 -21.37
C ARG A 29 0.69 0.70 -20.18
N ILE A 30 1.72 1.49 -19.87
CA ILE A 30 1.67 2.50 -18.82
C ILE A 30 2.13 3.84 -19.40
N VAL A 31 1.28 4.85 -19.33
CA VAL A 31 1.50 6.18 -19.90
C VAL A 31 1.57 7.25 -18.80
N ASP A 32 2.43 8.24 -18.98
CA ASP A 32 2.55 9.37 -18.03
C ASP A 32 2.84 10.67 -18.81
N PRO A 33 2.11 11.77 -18.53
CA PRO A 33 2.27 13.03 -19.24
C PRO A 33 3.60 13.74 -18.98
N LEU A 34 4.34 13.35 -17.95
CA LEU A 34 5.65 13.93 -17.65
C LEU A 34 6.72 13.28 -18.52
N ASP A 35 7.61 14.11 -19.09
CA ASP A 35 8.76 13.64 -19.87
C ASP A 35 9.76 12.86 -19.01
N GLU A 36 9.91 13.24 -17.74
CA GLU A 36 10.81 12.63 -16.77
C GLU A 36 10.12 12.41 -15.42
N PRO A 37 10.57 11.42 -14.62
CA PRO A 37 10.12 11.26 -13.24
C PRO A 37 10.44 12.51 -12.42
N ARG A 38 9.54 12.86 -11.52
CA ARG A 38 9.75 14.01 -10.62
C ARG A 38 10.92 13.73 -9.68
N GLN A 39 11.82 14.71 -9.55
CA GLN A 39 12.99 14.63 -8.66
C GLN A 39 12.68 15.07 -7.21
N TYR A 40 11.43 15.21 -6.88
CA TYR A 40 10.97 15.59 -5.55
C TYR A 40 9.98 14.57 -4.99
N ALA A 41 9.89 14.51 -3.67
CA ALA A 41 9.02 13.56 -2.99
C ALA A 41 7.78 14.25 -2.42
N LYS A 42 6.59 13.77 -2.77
CA LYS A 42 5.36 14.04 -2.05
C LYS A 42 5.27 13.16 -0.80
N ALA A 43 5.50 11.87 -0.97
CA ALA A 43 5.54 10.87 0.10
C ALA A 43 6.98 10.50 0.49
N VAL A 44 7.16 10.16 1.77
CA VAL A 44 8.46 9.72 2.33
C VAL A 44 8.30 8.42 3.12
N GLY A 45 7.26 8.28 3.94
CA GLY A 45 7.11 7.13 4.83
C GLY A 45 6.66 5.87 4.08
N ILE A 46 7.32 4.75 4.36
CA ILE A 46 6.91 3.40 3.94
C ILE A 46 6.49 2.63 5.18
N GLN A 47 5.26 2.13 5.14
CA GLN A 47 4.67 1.38 6.24
C GLN A 47 5.09 -0.11 6.19
N PRO A 48 5.14 -0.81 7.34
CA PRO A 48 5.44 -2.25 7.39
C PRO A 48 4.62 -3.09 6.42
N ARG A 49 3.31 -2.81 6.30
CA ARG A 49 2.45 -3.52 5.33
C ARG A 49 2.93 -3.36 3.89
N THR A 50 3.37 -2.18 3.51
CA THR A 50 3.90 -1.94 2.15
C THR A 50 5.20 -2.70 1.92
N LEU A 51 6.04 -2.88 2.95
CA LEU A 51 7.26 -3.68 2.82
C LEU A 51 6.97 -5.17 2.61
N GLU A 52 5.88 -5.70 3.18
CA GLU A 52 5.39 -7.05 2.87
C GLU A 52 5.00 -7.19 1.39
N LEU A 53 4.34 -6.17 0.83
CA LEU A 53 4.04 -6.14 -0.60
C LEU A 53 5.30 -6.00 -1.45
N PHE A 54 6.25 -5.18 -1.02
CA PHE A 54 7.55 -5.03 -1.71
C PHE A 54 8.35 -6.32 -1.70
N GLU A 55 8.26 -7.12 -0.62
CA GLU A 55 8.83 -8.46 -0.59
C GLU A 55 8.18 -9.36 -1.64
N ASN A 56 6.85 -9.43 -1.65
CA ASN A 56 6.10 -10.21 -2.64
C ASN A 56 6.41 -9.78 -4.08
N MET A 57 6.58 -8.46 -4.33
CA MET A 57 6.95 -7.89 -5.63
C MET A 57 8.42 -8.11 -6.02
N GLY A 58 9.27 -8.53 -5.07
CA GLY A 58 10.71 -8.75 -5.27
C GLY A 58 11.54 -7.46 -5.29
N VAL A 59 11.08 -6.39 -4.65
CA VAL A 59 11.77 -5.08 -4.56
C VAL A 59 12.16 -4.67 -3.14
N LEU A 60 11.94 -5.54 -2.16
CA LEU A 60 12.20 -5.24 -0.74
C LEU A 60 13.65 -4.85 -0.49
N ARG A 61 14.61 -5.62 -1.02
CA ARG A 61 16.04 -5.37 -0.78
C ARG A 61 16.45 -3.97 -1.24
N GLN A 62 16.05 -3.59 -2.45
CA GLN A 62 16.34 -2.27 -3.02
C GLN A 62 15.72 -1.15 -2.17
N ALA A 63 14.51 -1.38 -1.63
CA ALA A 63 13.83 -0.43 -0.76
C ALA A 63 14.55 -0.29 0.59
N LEU A 64 15.00 -1.39 1.21
CA LEU A 64 15.77 -1.38 2.45
C LEU A 64 17.11 -0.66 2.27
N ASP A 65 17.85 -0.97 1.19
CA ASP A 65 19.17 -0.39 0.91
C ASP A 65 19.11 1.13 0.62
N ALA A 66 17.97 1.62 0.08
CA ALA A 66 17.77 3.02 -0.28
C ALA A 66 17.09 3.87 0.81
N SER A 67 16.68 3.27 1.92
CA SER A 67 15.90 3.92 2.99
C SER A 67 16.72 4.24 4.24
N THR A 68 16.09 4.95 5.17
CA THR A 68 16.53 5.09 6.55
C THR A 68 15.40 4.68 7.49
N LEU A 69 15.76 4.15 8.68
CA LEU A 69 14.77 3.77 9.69
C LEU A 69 14.07 5.01 10.27
N MET A 70 12.77 4.91 10.43
CA MET A 70 11.99 5.83 11.25
C MET A 70 11.82 5.21 12.63
N ARG A 71 12.56 5.74 13.62
CA ARG A 71 12.60 5.17 14.99
C ARG A 71 11.56 5.76 15.91
N GLY A 72 11.18 7.02 15.67
CA GLY A 72 10.27 7.71 16.56
C GLY A 72 10.06 9.18 16.21
N GLN A 73 9.37 9.86 17.08
CA GLN A 73 9.13 11.29 17.03
C GLN A 73 9.41 11.96 18.36
N ILE A 74 10.12 13.07 18.35
CA ILE A 74 10.33 13.94 19.52
C ILE A 74 9.47 15.18 19.32
N MET A 75 8.73 15.54 20.38
CA MET A 75 7.79 16.67 20.35
C MET A 75 8.28 17.79 21.26
N TYR A 76 8.26 19.01 20.72
CA TYR A 76 8.65 20.22 21.42
C TYR A 76 7.51 21.23 21.39
N THR A 77 7.31 21.94 22.48
CA THR A 77 6.44 23.12 22.57
C THR A 77 7.23 24.26 23.18
N ASN A 78 7.29 25.40 22.50
CA ASN A 78 8.05 26.58 22.93
C ASN A 78 9.51 26.24 23.30
N GLY A 79 10.16 25.38 22.51
CA GLY A 79 11.56 24.97 22.70
C GLY A 79 11.79 23.90 23.77
N VAL A 80 10.74 23.48 24.51
CA VAL A 80 10.83 22.45 25.57
C VAL A 80 10.35 21.10 25.04
N GLU A 81 11.10 20.03 25.26
CA GLU A 81 10.66 18.66 24.96
C GLU A 81 9.47 18.29 25.84
N VAL A 82 8.30 18.06 25.23
CA VAL A 82 7.06 17.71 25.90
C VAL A 82 6.71 16.24 25.76
N GLY A 83 7.39 15.52 24.89
CA GLY A 83 7.17 14.09 24.73
C GLY A 83 8.05 13.45 23.65
N ARG A 84 8.14 12.13 23.76
CA ARG A 84 8.81 11.26 22.78
C ARG A 84 7.96 10.01 22.54
N VAL A 85 7.82 9.64 21.29
CA VAL A 85 7.16 8.38 20.90
C VAL A 85 8.17 7.54 20.14
N ASP A 86 8.46 6.34 20.64
CA ASP A 86 9.25 5.35 19.95
C ASP A 86 8.31 4.46 19.11
N LEU A 87 8.61 4.31 17.83
CA LEU A 87 7.86 3.47 16.91
C LEU A 87 8.31 2.02 17.06
N THR A 88 7.93 1.40 18.17
CA THR A 88 8.21 -0.01 18.44
C THR A 88 7.08 -0.87 17.93
N LEU A 89 7.41 -1.93 17.21
CA LEU A 89 6.47 -2.91 16.70
C LEU A 89 6.65 -4.25 17.41
N PRO A 90 5.58 -5.03 17.61
CA PRO A 90 5.66 -6.37 18.17
C PRO A 90 6.56 -7.29 17.34
N GLU A 91 7.11 -8.34 17.97
CA GLU A 91 8.08 -9.26 17.36
C GLU A 91 7.49 -10.07 16.18
N ASP A 92 6.17 -10.22 16.12
CA ASP A 92 5.47 -10.87 15.00
C ASP A 92 5.43 -10.03 13.73
N VAL A 93 5.78 -8.73 13.81
CA VAL A 93 5.80 -7.83 12.64
C VAL A 93 7.21 -7.89 12.01
N PRO A 94 7.32 -8.33 10.74
CA PRO A 94 8.63 -8.59 10.14
C PRO A 94 9.42 -7.34 9.77
N TYR A 95 8.77 -6.18 9.61
CA TYR A 95 9.37 -4.95 9.09
C TYR A 95 9.10 -3.75 9.97
N TRP A 96 10.01 -2.77 9.90
CA TRP A 96 9.94 -1.50 10.61
C TRP A 96 9.41 -0.39 9.69
N PHE A 97 9.07 0.77 10.30
CA PHE A 97 8.77 1.98 9.55
C PHE A 97 10.04 2.52 8.87
N LEU A 98 9.94 2.86 7.59
CA LEU A 98 11.06 3.39 6.82
C LEU A 98 10.75 4.79 6.27
N CYS A 99 11.80 5.57 6.08
CA CYS A 99 11.76 6.79 5.27
C CYS A 99 12.47 6.50 3.94
N LEU A 100 11.70 6.51 2.86
CA LEU A 100 12.14 6.34 1.49
C LEU A 100 11.46 7.39 0.62
N PRO A 101 12.18 8.39 0.08
CA PRO A 101 11.58 9.41 -0.76
C PRO A 101 10.86 8.81 -1.97
N GLN A 102 9.71 9.38 -2.34
CA GLN A 102 8.87 8.87 -3.43
C GLN A 102 9.64 8.68 -4.75
N TYR A 103 10.56 9.59 -5.11
CA TYR A 103 11.36 9.43 -6.32
C TYR A 103 12.25 8.19 -6.30
N SER A 104 12.72 7.76 -5.11
CA SER A 104 13.46 6.51 -4.95
C SER A 104 12.52 5.30 -5.06
N THR A 105 11.32 5.39 -4.49
CA THR A 105 10.28 4.36 -4.66
C THR A 105 9.92 4.20 -6.14
N GLU A 106 9.66 5.30 -6.85
CA GLU A 106 9.34 5.28 -8.29
C GLU A 106 10.49 4.69 -9.12
N ARG A 107 11.75 5.04 -8.80
CA ARG A 107 12.93 4.48 -9.48
C ARG A 107 12.99 2.95 -9.30
N ILE A 108 12.88 2.46 -8.08
CA ILE A 108 12.93 1.02 -7.76
C ILE A 108 11.81 0.27 -8.49
N LEU A 109 10.59 0.80 -8.45
CA LEU A 109 9.46 0.18 -9.14
C LEU A 109 9.61 0.25 -10.67
N THR A 110 10.17 1.33 -11.23
CA THR A 110 10.42 1.45 -12.68
C THR A 110 11.49 0.45 -13.13
N GLU A 111 12.57 0.28 -12.37
CA GLU A 111 13.60 -0.72 -12.63
C GLU A 111 12.99 -2.13 -12.65
N ARG A 112 12.15 -2.45 -11.65
CA ARG A 112 11.45 -3.74 -11.58
C ARG A 112 10.50 -3.96 -12.76
N LEU A 113 9.74 -2.95 -13.16
CA LEU A 113 8.85 -3.03 -14.32
C LEU A 113 9.63 -3.28 -15.61
N THR A 114 10.79 -2.63 -15.75
CA THR A 114 11.70 -2.82 -16.91
C THR A 114 12.25 -4.24 -16.96
N GLU A 115 12.63 -4.84 -15.81
CA GLU A 115 13.03 -6.25 -15.72
C GLU A 115 11.91 -7.21 -16.20
N LEU A 116 10.65 -6.82 -15.98
CA LEU A 116 9.47 -7.56 -16.45
C LEU A 116 9.11 -7.28 -17.93
N GLY A 117 9.96 -6.54 -18.64
CA GLY A 117 9.83 -6.27 -20.09
C GLY A 117 8.81 -5.19 -20.44
N THR A 118 8.52 -4.26 -19.53
CA THR A 118 7.64 -3.11 -19.82
C THR A 118 8.32 -1.80 -19.42
N THR A 119 8.26 -0.81 -20.29
CA THR A 119 8.79 0.54 -20.06
C THR A 119 7.64 1.53 -19.96
N VAL A 120 7.84 2.59 -19.17
CA VAL A 120 6.88 3.69 -19.05
C VAL A 120 6.95 4.56 -20.31
N GLU A 121 5.81 4.81 -20.93
CA GLU A 121 5.66 5.76 -22.04
C GLU A 121 5.53 7.17 -21.46
N ARG A 122 6.65 7.92 -21.46
CA ARG A 122 6.74 9.28 -20.93
C ARG A 122 6.38 10.33 -21.98
N GLY A 123 5.94 11.52 -21.52
CA GLY A 123 5.49 12.62 -22.38
C GLY A 123 4.14 12.39 -23.03
N VAL A 124 3.47 11.29 -22.69
CA VAL A 124 2.18 10.90 -23.26
C VAL A 124 1.18 10.63 -22.14
N GLY A 125 0.12 11.40 -22.06
CA GLY A 125 -0.94 11.28 -21.05
C GLY A 125 -2.27 10.85 -21.65
N LEU A 126 -3.14 10.25 -20.84
CA LEU A 126 -4.54 10.02 -21.20
C LEU A 126 -5.29 11.34 -21.21
N THR A 127 -6.06 11.60 -22.29
CA THR A 127 -6.89 12.81 -22.42
C THR A 127 -8.38 12.50 -22.40
N ALA A 128 -8.80 11.35 -22.92
CA ALA A 128 -10.18 10.90 -22.93
C ALA A 128 -10.25 9.38 -23.07
N PHE A 129 -11.40 8.80 -22.78
CA PHE A 129 -11.70 7.41 -23.05
C PHE A 129 -13.21 7.19 -23.26
N GLU A 130 -13.53 6.14 -23.98
CA GLU A 130 -14.87 5.61 -24.16
C GLU A 130 -14.84 4.11 -23.88
N GLN A 131 -15.87 3.56 -23.23
CA GLN A 131 -15.96 2.13 -22.97
C GLN A 131 -17.19 1.51 -23.63
N SER A 132 -17.02 0.27 -24.06
CA SER A 132 -18.07 -0.64 -24.52
C SER A 132 -18.14 -1.85 -23.60
N ASP A 133 -19.01 -2.81 -23.92
CA ASP A 133 -19.12 -4.06 -23.17
C ASP A 133 -17.82 -4.89 -23.20
N ASP A 134 -16.99 -4.76 -24.24
CA ASP A 134 -15.82 -5.59 -24.46
C ASP A 134 -14.48 -4.88 -24.29
N ALA A 135 -14.44 -3.55 -24.43
CA ALA A 135 -13.19 -2.79 -24.49
C ALA A 135 -13.34 -1.35 -24.02
N VAL A 136 -12.17 -0.73 -23.75
CA VAL A 136 -12.02 0.71 -23.52
C VAL A 136 -11.13 1.28 -24.61
N THR A 137 -11.60 2.28 -25.33
CA THR A 137 -10.83 3.05 -26.31
C THR A 137 -10.33 4.32 -25.65
N CYS A 138 -9.03 4.46 -25.54
CA CYS A 138 -8.34 5.55 -24.86
C CYS A 138 -7.69 6.49 -25.87
N THR A 139 -7.89 7.79 -25.74
CA THR A 139 -7.23 8.85 -26.53
C THR A 139 -6.06 9.41 -25.74
N LEU A 140 -4.88 9.44 -26.34
CA LEU A 140 -3.66 9.94 -25.72
C LEU A 140 -3.35 11.38 -26.16
N SER A 141 -2.47 12.07 -25.45
CA SER A 141 -2.13 13.49 -25.68
C SER A 141 -1.38 13.76 -26.99
N ASP A 142 -0.77 12.75 -27.57
CA ASP A 142 -0.14 12.80 -28.89
C ASP A 142 -1.13 12.58 -30.05
N GLY A 143 -2.42 12.41 -29.76
CA GLY A 143 -3.50 12.16 -30.71
C GLY A 143 -3.66 10.69 -31.09
N SER A 144 -2.82 9.79 -30.60
CA SER A 144 -2.98 8.35 -30.81
C SER A 144 -4.13 7.76 -30.00
N THR A 145 -4.63 6.61 -30.41
CA THR A 145 -5.66 5.84 -29.69
C THR A 145 -5.13 4.49 -29.30
N VAL A 146 -5.56 3.99 -28.12
CA VAL A 146 -5.23 2.67 -27.58
C VAL A 146 -6.50 1.95 -27.18
N THR A 147 -6.69 0.74 -27.68
CA THR A 147 -7.80 -0.13 -27.29
C THR A 147 -7.31 -1.17 -26.28
N ALA A 148 -7.89 -1.17 -25.07
CA ALA A 148 -7.57 -2.09 -23.99
C ALA A 148 -8.84 -2.81 -23.49
N ARG A 149 -8.67 -3.95 -22.82
CA ARG A 149 -9.80 -4.61 -22.13
C ARG A 149 -10.21 -3.83 -20.88
N TYR A 150 -9.23 -3.25 -20.20
CA TYR A 150 -9.44 -2.49 -18.95
C TYR A 150 -8.57 -1.24 -18.93
N LEU A 151 -9.04 -0.21 -18.22
CA LEU A 151 -8.30 1.03 -17.93
C LEU A 151 -8.17 1.19 -16.42
N VAL A 152 -6.95 1.44 -15.93
CA VAL A 152 -6.68 1.78 -14.53
C VAL A 152 -6.17 3.21 -14.45
N GLY A 153 -6.94 4.10 -13.79
CA GLY A 153 -6.57 5.47 -13.49
C GLY A 153 -5.79 5.57 -12.19
N SER A 154 -4.48 5.80 -12.31
CA SER A 154 -3.55 6.12 -11.21
C SER A 154 -2.95 7.51 -11.43
N ASP A 155 -3.70 8.41 -12.07
CA ASP A 155 -3.31 9.70 -12.63
C ASP A 155 -3.44 10.86 -11.62
N GLY A 156 -3.52 10.51 -10.32
CA GLY A 156 -3.39 11.44 -9.21
C GLY A 156 -4.63 12.29 -8.93
N ALA A 157 -4.49 13.27 -8.04
CA ALA A 157 -5.59 14.08 -7.51
C ALA A 157 -6.42 14.82 -8.57
N HIS A 158 -5.83 15.10 -9.73
CA HIS A 158 -6.50 15.79 -10.85
C HIS A 158 -7.04 14.84 -11.93
N SER A 159 -7.16 13.55 -11.61
CA SER A 159 -7.47 12.43 -12.48
C SER A 159 -8.44 12.75 -13.63
N VAL A 160 -7.97 12.44 -14.84
CA VAL A 160 -8.79 12.44 -16.06
C VAL A 160 -9.76 11.27 -16.04
N VAL A 161 -9.29 10.10 -15.54
CA VAL A 161 -10.11 8.88 -15.46
C VAL A 161 -11.30 9.07 -14.52
N ARG A 162 -11.07 9.59 -13.31
CA ARG A 162 -12.16 9.91 -12.35
C ARG A 162 -13.20 10.82 -12.98
N LYS A 163 -12.77 11.92 -13.61
CA LYS A 163 -13.66 12.90 -14.25
C LYS A 163 -14.41 12.30 -15.44
N GLY A 164 -13.73 11.50 -16.25
CA GLY A 164 -14.33 10.81 -17.39
C GLY A 164 -15.40 9.80 -17.00
N LEU A 165 -15.25 9.15 -15.83
CA LEU A 165 -16.29 8.30 -15.24
C LEU A 165 -17.45 9.09 -14.62
N GLY A 166 -17.34 10.40 -14.46
CA GLY A 166 -18.33 11.22 -13.77
C GLY A 166 -18.46 10.87 -12.28
N LEU A 167 -17.38 10.38 -11.65
CA LEU A 167 -17.39 10.09 -10.22
C LEU A 167 -17.39 11.37 -9.39
N SER A 168 -18.18 11.40 -8.31
CA SER A 168 -18.09 12.47 -7.33
C SER A 168 -16.73 12.42 -6.60
N PHE A 169 -16.30 13.54 -6.03
CA PHE A 169 -15.08 13.60 -5.24
C PHE A 169 -15.34 14.44 -4.00
N GLU A 170 -15.99 13.82 -3.04
CA GLU A 170 -16.54 14.49 -1.87
C GLU A 170 -15.50 14.69 -0.79
N GLY A 171 -15.60 15.81 -0.05
CA GLY A 171 -14.70 16.17 1.04
C GLY A 171 -14.45 17.67 1.09
N GLY A 172 -13.31 18.06 1.66
CA GLY A 172 -12.95 19.45 1.90
C GLY A 172 -11.46 19.73 1.73
N ALA A 173 -11.08 20.99 1.92
CA ALA A 173 -9.70 21.43 2.00
C ALA A 173 -9.42 21.98 3.40
N PHE A 174 -8.20 21.85 3.88
CA PHE A 174 -7.73 22.55 5.06
C PHE A 174 -7.52 24.04 4.74
N ALA A 175 -7.72 24.89 5.73
CA ALA A 175 -7.52 26.32 5.56
C ALA A 175 -6.02 26.65 5.43
N GLU A 176 -5.19 25.89 6.13
CA GLU A 176 -3.75 26.11 6.20
C GLU A 176 -3.05 25.65 4.92
N SER A 177 -2.04 26.40 4.53
CA SER A 177 -1.05 26.03 3.52
C SER A 177 0.27 25.73 4.19
N TYR A 178 1.02 24.77 3.63
CA TYR A 178 2.30 24.35 4.18
C TYR A 178 3.40 24.61 3.16
N MET A 179 4.56 25.06 3.63
CA MET A 179 5.79 25.02 2.82
C MET A 179 6.58 23.76 3.16
N LEU A 180 7.12 23.14 2.13
CA LEU A 180 7.98 21.97 2.22
C LEU A 180 9.37 22.31 1.74
N GLY A 181 10.39 21.69 2.33
CA GLY A 181 11.77 21.79 1.85
C GLY A 181 12.59 20.56 2.23
N ASP A 182 13.46 20.13 1.31
CA ASP A 182 14.47 19.10 1.58
C ASP A 182 15.82 19.78 1.79
N VAL A 183 16.33 19.74 3.02
CA VAL A 183 17.54 20.43 3.47
C VAL A 183 18.46 19.51 4.24
N GLU A 184 19.70 19.95 4.44
CA GLU A 184 20.62 19.40 5.42
C GLU A 184 20.63 20.28 6.67
N VAL A 185 20.55 19.65 7.85
CA VAL A 185 20.55 20.34 9.16
C VAL A 185 21.48 19.62 10.10
N ASP A 186 22.38 20.39 10.70
CA ASP A 186 23.35 19.89 11.68
C ASP A 186 22.86 20.16 13.11
N TRP A 187 22.29 19.12 13.72
CA TRP A 187 21.80 19.14 15.09
C TRP A 187 22.06 17.81 15.81
N SER A 188 21.81 17.79 17.13
CA SER A 188 22.05 16.63 18.00
C SER A 188 20.89 15.62 18.03
N ILE A 189 19.84 15.83 17.26
CA ILE A 189 18.68 14.93 17.21
C ILE A 189 19.14 13.50 16.83
N PRO A 190 18.74 12.47 17.60
CA PRO A 190 19.14 11.10 17.31
C PRO A 190 18.69 10.64 15.92
N SER A 191 19.56 9.89 15.23
CA SER A 191 19.29 9.36 13.90
C SER A 191 17.99 8.56 13.85
N GLY A 192 17.16 8.81 12.84
CA GLY A 192 15.87 8.13 12.65
C GLY A 192 14.71 8.75 13.43
N TYR A 193 14.94 9.79 14.22
CA TYR A 193 13.82 10.50 14.86
C TYR A 193 13.36 11.68 14.01
N SER A 194 12.05 11.80 13.88
CA SER A 194 11.41 13.02 13.42
C SER A 194 11.29 14.02 14.57
N VAL A 195 11.22 15.30 14.21
CA VAL A 195 10.93 16.38 15.16
C VAL A 195 9.59 16.98 14.80
N ARG A 196 8.75 17.20 15.82
CA ARG A 196 7.58 18.07 15.73
C ARG A 196 7.74 19.17 16.76
N ALA A 197 7.89 20.40 16.31
CA ALA A 197 7.99 21.55 17.18
C ALA A 197 6.87 22.53 16.84
N ASN A 198 6.23 23.09 17.86
CA ASN A 198 5.20 24.10 17.72
C ASN A 198 5.42 25.24 18.71
N HIS A 199 5.02 26.43 18.27
CA HIS A 199 4.84 27.57 19.15
C HIS A 199 3.38 27.64 19.58
N THR A 200 3.16 27.87 20.86
CA THR A 200 1.85 28.09 21.44
C THR A 200 1.89 29.43 22.16
N SER A 201 1.05 30.35 21.75
CA SER A 201 0.90 31.68 22.32
C SER A 201 0.24 31.63 23.69
N ASP A 202 0.25 32.75 24.42
CA ASP A 202 -0.26 32.88 25.82
C ASP A 202 -1.75 32.53 25.94
N ASP A 203 -2.53 32.66 24.85
CA ASP A 203 -3.95 32.28 24.80
C ASP A 203 -4.18 30.79 24.51
N GLY A 204 -3.11 30.00 24.39
CA GLY A 204 -3.16 28.56 24.08
C GLY A 204 -3.30 28.21 22.61
N THR A 205 -3.28 29.18 21.70
CA THR A 205 -3.37 28.96 20.26
C THR A 205 -2.00 28.54 19.71
N THR A 206 -1.95 27.47 18.89
CA THR A 206 -0.76 27.09 18.13
C THR A 206 -0.69 27.96 16.88
N ASP A 207 0.32 28.81 16.79
CA ASP A 207 0.50 29.80 15.73
C ASP A 207 1.68 29.54 14.80
N ASP A 208 2.55 28.59 15.14
CA ASP A 208 3.64 28.12 14.26
C ASP A 208 3.93 26.63 14.44
N LEU A 209 4.37 25.96 13.37
CA LEU A 209 4.60 24.52 13.33
C LEU A 209 5.80 24.17 12.44
N LEU A 210 6.63 23.28 12.97
CA LEU A 210 7.73 22.62 12.26
C LEU A 210 7.62 21.11 12.41
N VAL A 211 7.63 20.39 11.29
CA VAL A 211 7.76 18.93 11.27
C VAL A 211 8.98 18.57 10.42
N CYS A 212 9.92 17.83 11.00
CA CYS A 212 11.13 17.39 10.31
C CYS A 212 11.13 15.86 10.25
N ILE A 213 11.21 15.30 9.06
CA ILE A 213 11.24 13.86 8.81
C ILE A 213 12.63 13.50 8.27
N PRO A 214 13.35 12.53 8.87
CA PRO A 214 14.66 12.11 8.38
C PRO A 214 14.57 11.54 6.97
N LEU A 215 15.55 11.85 6.13
CA LEU A 215 15.70 11.31 4.79
C LEU A 215 17.01 10.50 4.70
N PRO A 216 17.11 9.55 3.77
CA PRO A 216 18.37 8.87 3.48
C PRO A 216 19.49 9.85 3.12
N GLY A 217 20.67 9.60 3.69
CA GLY A 217 21.84 10.47 3.53
C GLY A 217 22.22 11.18 4.83
N HIS A 218 23.34 11.91 4.80
CA HIS A 218 23.88 12.55 6.00
C HIS A 218 23.10 13.82 6.32
N LYS A 219 22.52 13.89 7.54
CA LYS A 219 21.82 15.10 8.08
C LYS A 219 20.69 15.65 7.20
N ARG A 220 20.09 14.81 6.35
CA ARG A 220 19.03 15.22 5.42
C ARG A 220 17.67 15.08 6.08
N TYR A 221 16.85 16.11 5.92
CA TYR A 221 15.49 16.15 6.45
C TYR A 221 14.51 16.74 5.43
N ARG A 222 13.30 16.19 5.40
CA ARG A 222 12.11 16.84 4.87
C ARG A 222 11.53 17.71 5.97
N MET A 223 11.39 18.99 5.66
CA MET A 223 10.75 19.97 6.52
C MET A 223 9.36 20.29 6.02
N SER A 224 8.40 20.39 6.94
CA SER A 224 7.04 20.87 6.69
C SER A 224 6.72 21.94 7.72
N MET A 225 6.31 23.12 7.27
CA MET A 225 6.12 24.33 8.07
C MET A 225 4.90 25.10 7.57
N LEU A 226 4.33 25.96 8.38
CA LEU A 226 3.29 26.89 7.92
C LEU A 226 3.89 27.86 6.90
N VAL A 227 3.09 28.27 5.93
CA VAL A 227 3.50 29.21 4.87
C VAL A 227 3.49 30.63 5.44
N PRO A 228 4.58 31.39 5.34
CA PRO A 228 4.56 32.81 5.68
C PRO A 228 3.73 33.63 4.68
N ASP A 229 3.17 34.74 5.11
CA ASP A 229 2.23 35.57 4.33
C ASP A 229 2.75 35.94 2.93
N GLU A 230 4.04 36.20 2.82
CA GLU A 230 4.70 36.56 1.55
C GLU A 230 4.70 35.45 0.48
N LEU A 231 4.54 34.20 0.91
CA LEU A 231 4.45 33.00 0.05
C LEU A 231 3.03 32.50 -0.11
N MET A 232 2.04 33.13 0.56
CA MET A 232 0.65 32.73 0.40
C MET A 232 0.21 32.86 -1.06
N PRO A 233 -0.45 31.83 -1.61
CA PRO A 233 -0.98 31.90 -2.98
C PRO A 233 -2.09 32.95 -3.07
N ASP A 234 -2.18 33.65 -4.20
CA ASP A 234 -3.25 34.61 -4.45
C ASP A 234 -4.64 33.94 -4.35
N GLU A 235 -5.59 34.60 -3.67
CA GLU A 235 -6.96 34.08 -3.44
C GLU A 235 -7.81 33.86 -4.72
N SER A 236 -7.30 34.25 -5.89
CA SER A 236 -8.01 34.19 -7.18
C SER A 236 -8.14 32.77 -7.78
N SER A 237 -7.62 31.74 -7.14
CA SER A 237 -7.72 30.36 -7.62
C SER A 237 -9.14 29.82 -7.41
N ASN A 238 -9.76 29.38 -8.49
CA ASN A 238 -11.10 28.83 -8.60
C ASN A 238 -11.44 27.88 -7.42
N LYS A 239 -12.34 28.29 -6.52
CA LYS A 239 -12.76 27.54 -5.31
C LYS A 239 -13.33 26.14 -5.61
N ALA A 240 -13.71 25.89 -6.87
CA ALA A 240 -14.25 24.60 -7.32
C ALA A 240 -13.16 23.59 -7.73
N ALA A 241 -11.91 24.01 -7.93
CA ALA A 241 -10.83 23.12 -8.28
C ALA A 241 -10.32 22.35 -7.06
N VAL A 242 -9.87 21.09 -7.27
CA VAL A 242 -9.21 20.29 -6.22
C VAL A 242 -7.91 20.98 -5.84
N GLN A 243 -7.87 21.58 -4.64
CA GLN A 243 -6.70 22.26 -4.11
C GLN A 243 -5.85 21.25 -3.31
N HIS A 244 -5.19 20.34 -4.00
CA HIS A 244 -4.33 19.34 -3.38
C HIS A 244 -3.02 19.19 -4.14
N GLY A 245 -1.89 19.16 -3.41
CA GLY A 245 -0.55 19.02 -3.98
C GLY A 245 0.22 20.34 -4.05
N PHE A 246 1.22 20.37 -4.92
CA PHE A 246 2.17 21.48 -5.02
C PHE A 246 1.58 22.67 -5.77
N SER A 247 1.83 23.87 -5.24
CA SER A 247 1.48 25.13 -5.90
C SER A 247 2.51 25.48 -6.97
N THR A 248 2.05 26.09 -8.06
CA THR A 248 2.90 26.68 -9.10
C THR A 248 3.31 28.13 -8.79
N GLY A 249 2.98 28.62 -7.57
CA GLY A 249 3.27 29.99 -7.14
C GLY A 249 4.72 30.19 -6.68
N LYS A 250 4.92 31.15 -5.77
CA LYS A 250 6.22 31.45 -5.20
C LYS A 250 6.81 30.22 -4.49
N THR A 251 8.08 29.93 -4.77
CA THR A 251 8.80 28.79 -4.20
C THR A 251 9.54 29.23 -2.93
N PRO A 252 9.41 28.50 -1.80
CA PRO A 252 10.19 28.78 -0.62
C PRO A 252 11.70 28.70 -0.88
N GLU A 253 12.44 29.67 -0.36
CA GLU A 253 13.89 29.69 -0.41
C GLU A 253 14.49 29.28 0.94
N LEU A 254 15.81 29.04 0.99
CA LEU A 254 16.48 28.56 2.20
C LEU A 254 16.29 29.48 3.40
N HIS A 255 16.23 30.81 3.20
CA HIS A 255 16.05 31.78 4.26
C HIS A 255 14.65 31.68 4.94
N HIS A 256 13.60 31.30 4.18
CA HIS A 256 12.27 31.05 4.78
C HIS A 256 12.29 29.85 5.72
N ILE A 257 13.01 28.78 5.31
CA ILE A 257 13.18 27.58 6.15
C ILE A 257 14.02 27.90 7.39
N GLN A 258 15.13 28.64 7.21
CA GLN A 258 15.98 29.07 8.31
C GLN A 258 15.22 29.92 9.32
N ALA A 259 14.39 30.85 8.87
CA ALA A 259 13.58 31.69 9.75
C ALA A 259 12.64 30.88 10.66
N VAL A 260 12.10 29.74 10.19
CA VAL A 260 11.30 28.84 11.04
C VAL A 260 12.19 28.03 11.99
N LEU A 261 13.34 27.54 11.53
CA LEU A 261 14.30 26.86 12.39
C LEU A 261 14.81 27.76 13.51
N ASP A 262 15.09 29.05 13.26
CA ASP A 262 15.53 30.02 14.27
C ASP A 262 14.49 30.21 15.39
N ARG A 263 13.19 30.01 15.07
CA ARG A 263 12.09 30.12 16.04
C ARG A 263 11.74 28.82 16.76
N LEU A 264 11.75 27.69 16.04
CA LEU A 264 11.16 26.43 16.49
C LEU A 264 12.15 25.29 16.69
N SER A 265 13.40 25.43 16.23
CA SER A 265 14.39 24.38 16.45
C SER A 265 14.65 24.18 17.96
N PRO A 266 14.76 22.92 18.44
CA PRO A 266 15.09 22.67 19.83
C PRO A 266 16.49 23.14 20.25
N GLU A 267 17.37 23.37 19.28
CA GLU A 267 18.73 23.87 19.48
C GLU A 267 19.11 24.81 18.33
N PRO A 268 20.04 25.76 18.54
CA PRO A 268 20.55 26.59 17.45
C PRO A 268 21.11 25.73 16.32
N THR A 269 20.59 25.91 15.12
CA THR A 269 20.99 25.11 13.97
C THR A 269 20.91 25.89 12.67
N THR A 270 21.60 25.40 11.65
CA THR A 270 21.64 26.03 10.33
C THR A 270 21.20 25.04 9.26
N ALA A 271 20.23 25.47 8.45
CA ALA A 271 19.83 24.75 7.24
C ALA A 271 20.81 25.06 6.10
N SER A 272 21.09 24.03 5.32
CA SER A 272 21.94 24.13 4.13
C SER A 272 21.44 23.23 3.01
N MET A 273 22.03 23.34 1.82
CA MET A 273 21.78 22.42 0.70
C MET A 273 20.29 22.22 0.40
N LEU A 274 19.55 23.32 0.24
CA LEU A 274 18.15 23.24 -0.22
C LEU A 274 18.10 22.55 -1.59
N ARG A 275 17.60 21.34 -1.63
CA ARG A 275 17.53 20.51 -2.85
C ARG A 275 16.22 20.72 -3.59
N TRP A 276 15.17 20.97 -2.85
CA TRP A 276 13.83 21.18 -3.38
C TRP A 276 12.95 21.86 -2.32
N SER A 277 12.01 22.66 -2.79
CA SER A 277 10.98 23.28 -1.96
C SER A 277 9.68 23.50 -2.74
N SER A 278 8.58 23.61 -2.03
CA SER A 278 7.27 23.93 -2.61
C SER A 278 6.29 24.40 -1.55
N VAL A 279 5.25 25.11 -1.96
CA VAL A 279 4.03 25.30 -1.17
C VAL A 279 3.06 24.16 -1.47
N PHE A 280 2.48 23.60 -0.43
CA PHE A 280 1.59 22.45 -0.50
C PHE A 280 0.25 22.74 0.17
N ARG A 281 -0.86 22.42 -0.50
CA ARG A 281 -2.21 22.49 0.05
C ARG A 281 -2.75 21.11 0.33
N ILE A 282 -3.43 20.96 1.44
CA ILE A 282 -3.99 19.71 1.92
C ILE A 282 -5.50 19.70 1.69
N SER A 283 -5.97 18.65 1.03
CA SER A 283 -7.40 18.33 0.93
C SER A 283 -7.64 16.89 1.36
N HIS A 284 -8.85 16.60 1.78
CA HIS A 284 -9.34 15.26 2.04
C HIS A 284 -10.59 15.03 1.20
N ARG A 285 -10.55 14.02 0.34
CA ARG A 285 -11.65 13.69 -0.56
C ARG A 285 -11.66 12.20 -0.89
N ILE A 286 -12.83 11.67 -1.20
CA ILE A 286 -12.98 10.30 -1.69
C ILE A 286 -14.07 10.24 -2.75
N VAL A 287 -13.95 9.30 -3.68
CA VAL A 287 -14.94 9.02 -4.72
C VAL A 287 -16.11 8.19 -4.19
N ASP A 288 -17.27 8.29 -4.88
CA ASP A 288 -18.47 7.49 -4.61
C ASP A 288 -18.34 6.02 -5.10
N ALA A 289 -17.44 5.74 -6.05
CA ALA A 289 -17.15 4.39 -6.52
C ALA A 289 -15.70 4.27 -7.03
N TYR A 290 -15.08 3.09 -6.84
CA TYR A 290 -13.71 2.83 -7.31
C TYR A 290 -13.65 2.29 -8.73
N SER A 291 -14.81 1.98 -9.32
CA SER A 291 -14.91 1.50 -10.69
C SER A 291 -16.27 1.79 -11.33
N ARG A 292 -16.31 1.84 -12.65
CA ARG A 292 -17.53 1.75 -13.46
C ARG A 292 -17.20 0.94 -14.70
N GLY A 293 -17.86 -0.22 -14.84
CA GLY A 293 -17.61 -1.13 -15.96
C GLY A 293 -16.18 -1.63 -16.01
N ARG A 294 -15.45 -1.28 -17.07
CA ARG A 294 -14.06 -1.72 -17.32
C ARG A 294 -13.01 -0.73 -16.87
N VAL A 295 -13.41 0.33 -16.18
CA VAL A 295 -12.52 1.43 -15.80
C VAL A 295 -12.47 1.56 -14.29
N PHE A 296 -11.26 1.61 -13.74
CA PHE A 296 -10.96 1.62 -12.31
C PHE A 296 -10.15 2.85 -11.93
N VAL A 297 -10.26 3.30 -10.68
CA VAL A 297 -9.42 4.36 -10.10
C VAL A 297 -8.71 3.83 -8.85
N ALA A 298 -7.45 4.25 -8.63
CA ALA A 298 -6.63 3.83 -7.50
C ALA A 298 -5.77 4.97 -6.97
N GLY A 299 -5.47 4.95 -5.68
CA GLY A 299 -4.66 5.97 -4.99
C GLY A 299 -5.28 7.36 -5.06
N ASP A 300 -4.48 8.40 -5.30
CA ASP A 300 -4.91 9.80 -5.32
C ASP A 300 -6.01 10.09 -6.37
N ALA A 301 -6.20 9.23 -7.37
CA ALA A 301 -7.32 9.31 -8.30
C ALA A 301 -8.65 8.96 -7.63
N ALA A 302 -8.63 8.11 -6.61
CA ALA A 302 -9.79 7.65 -5.84
C ALA A 302 -9.95 8.39 -4.50
N HIS A 303 -8.87 8.65 -3.78
CA HIS A 303 -8.89 9.26 -2.45
C HIS A 303 -7.63 10.10 -2.19
N ILE A 304 -7.82 11.25 -1.57
CA ILE A 304 -6.75 12.12 -1.08
C ILE A 304 -6.99 12.47 0.37
N HIS A 305 -5.92 12.66 1.13
CA HIS A 305 -6.00 12.95 2.56
C HIS A 305 -4.72 13.64 3.06
N PRO A 306 -4.72 14.20 4.30
CA PRO A 306 -3.54 14.77 4.91
C PRO A 306 -2.35 13.80 4.92
N PRO A 307 -1.10 14.28 4.79
CA PRO A 307 0.09 13.43 4.80
C PRO A 307 0.42 12.86 6.19
N THR A 308 -0.42 13.15 7.18
CA THR A 308 -0.23 12.73 8.58
C THR A 308 -0.15 11.21 8.69
N GLY A 309 0.93 10.71 9.30
CA GLY A 309 1.18 9.29 9.44
C GLY A 309 1.63 8.59 8.16
N ALA A 310 1.89 9.32 7.07
CA ALA A 310 2.39 8.77 5.80
C ALA A 310 1.49 7.66 5.19
N GLN A 311 0.16 7.82 5.23
CA GLN A 311 -0.77 6.76 4.84
C GLN A 311 -1.02 6.67 3.31
N GLY A 312 -1.03 7.79 2.56
CA GLY A 312 -1.57 7.88 1.19
C GLY A 312 -0.94 6.95 0.18
N MET A 313 0.36 7.08 -0.04
CA MET A 313 1.07 6.22 -0.99
C MET A 313 0.93 4.74 -0.62
N ASN A 314 1.02 4.41 0.66
CA ASN A 314 0.91 3.05 1.18
C ASN A 314 -0.49 2.45 0.95
N THR A 315 -1.55 3.23 1.13
CA THR A 315 -2.93 2.80 0.84
C THR A 315 -3.13 2.59 -0.66
N GLY A 316 -2.63 3.52 -1.50
CA GLY A 316 -2.75 3.39 -2.96
C GLY A 316 -1.96 2.20 -3.53
N ILE A 317 -0.79 1.85 -2.97
CA ILE A 317 -0.05 0.63 -3.34
C ILE A 317 -0.90 -0.62 -3.04
N GLN A 318 -1.62 -0.64 -1.93
CA GLN A 318 -2.55 -1.73 -1.61
C GLN A 318 -3.77 -1.76 -2.52
N ASP A 319 -4.28 -0.59 -2.98
CA ASP A 319 -5.35 -0.55 -3.99
C ASP A 319 -4.89 -1.26 -5.26
N ALA A 320 -3.71 -0.89 -5.77
CA ALA A 320 -3.11 -1.48 -6.97
C ALA A 320 -2.92 -3.00 -6.83
N HIS A 321 -2.42 -3.44 -5.68
CA HIS A 321 -2.14 -4.84 -5.41
C HIS A 321 -3.44 -5.67 -5.31
N ASN A 322 -4.48 -5.13 -4.66
CA ASN A 322 -5.80 -5.75 -4.57
C ASN A 322 -6.49 -5.86 -5.95
N LEU A 323 -6.37 -4.82 -6.79
CA LEU A 323 -7.02 -4.76 -8.09
C LEU A 323 -6.34 -5.68 -9.12
N ALA A 324 -5.01 -5.66 -9.18
CA ALA A 324 -4.27 -6.26 -10.29
C ALA A 324 -4.46 -7.77 -10.43
N TRP A 325 -4.52 -8.54 -9.33
CA TRP A 325 -4.76 -9.98 -9.41
C TRP A 325 -6.18 -10.31 -9.90
N LYS A 326 -7.17 -9.50 -9.54
CA LYS A 326 -8.56 -9.64 -9.98
C LYS A 326 -8.68 -9.37 -11.49
N ILE A 327 -8.06 -8.29 -11.97
CA ILE A 327 -7.98 -8.01 -13.42
C ILE A 327 -7.26 -9.14 -14.14
N ALA A 328 -6.17 -9.67 -13.60
CA ALA A 328 -5.42 -10.74 -14.22
C ALA A 328 -6.28 -12.01 -14.44
N LEU A 329 -7.07 -12.41 -13.45
CA LEU A 329 -8.01 -13.52 -13.58
C LEU A 329 -9.10 -13.23 -14.61
N ALA A 330 -9.62 -12.00 -14.65
CA ALA A 330 -10.63 -11.59 -15.61
C ALA A 330 -10.08 -11.58 -17.05
N VAL A 331 -8.85 -11.11 -17.26
CA VAL A 331 -8.18 -11.15 -18.58
C VAL A 331 -7.94 -12.58 -19.04
N LYS A 332 -7.54 -13.47 -18.11
CA LYS A 332 -7.36 -14.91 -18.40
C LYS A 332 -8.70 -15.65 -18.68
N GLY A 333 -9.83 -15.01 -18.42
CA GLY A 333 -11.16 -15.60 -18.63
C GLY A 333 -11.54 -16.65 -17.59
N VAL A 334 -10.87 -16.69 -16.46
CA VAL A 334 -11.10 -17.65 -15.36
C VAL A 334 -11.75 -17.03 -14.12
N ALA A 335 -11.96 -15.72 -14.13
CA ALA A 335 -12.62 -15.01 -13.04
C ALA A 335 -14.12 -15.28 -13.02
N LYS A 336 -14.71 -15.37 -11.83
CA LYS A 336 -16.15 -15.24 -11.67
C LYS A 336 -16.62 -13.85 -12.11
N ALA A 337 -17.80 -13.75 -12.67
CA ALA A 337 -18.30 -12.54 -13.34
C ALA A 337 -18.30 -11.30 -12.45
N ASP A 338 -18.59 -11.45 -11.14
CA ASP A 338 -18.67 -10.39 -10.14
C ASP A 338 -17.36 -10.15 -9.36
N LEU A 339 -16.26 -10.84 -9.72
CA LEU A 339 -14.98 -10.71 -8.99
C LEU A 339 -14.46 -9.27 -8.98
N LEU A 340 -14.56 -8.56 -10.10
CA LEU A 340 -14.04 -7.18 -10.22
C LEU A 340 -14.82 -6.18 -9.36
N GLU A 341 -16.10 -6.43 -9.06
CA GLU A 341 -16.93 -5.59 -8.19
C GLU A 341 -16.42 -5.61 -6.74
N THR A 342 -15.74 -6.70 -6.36
CA THR A 342 -15.16 -6.82 -5.01
C THR A 342 -14.02 -5.83 -4.75
N TYR A 343 -13.46 -5.19 -5.78
CA TYR A 343 -12.46 -4.14 -5.61
C TYR A 343 -13.06 -2.93 -4.88
N ASP A 344 -14.21 -2.44 -5.34
CA ASP A 344 -14.92 -1.33 -4.67
C ASP A 344 -15.36 -1.73 -3.26
N ALA A 345 -15.95 -2.91 -3.12
CA ALA A 345 -16.45 -3.42 -1.85
C ALA A 345 -15.35 -3.57 -0.77
N GLU A 346 -14.12 -3.87 -1.18
CA GLU A 346 -12.99 -4.03 -0.26
C GLU A 346 -12.20 -2.73 -0.04
N ARG A 347 -11.94 -1.94 -1.10
CA ARG A 347 -10.98 -0.83 -1.02
C ARG A 347 -11.60 0.53 -0.72
N ARG A 348 -12.85 0.77 -1.14
CA ARG A 348 -13.51 2.05 -0.83
C ARG A 348 -13.74 2.24 0.68
N PRO A 349 -14.24 1.25 1.47
CA PRO A 349 -14.35 1.41 2.93
C PRO A 349 -13.00 1.68 3.61
N VAL A 350 -11.92 1.04 3.15
CA VAL A 350 -10.55 1.32 3.64
C VAL A 350 -10.15 2.76 3.33
N GLY A 351 -10.42 3.25 2.12
CA GLY A 351 -10.18 4.65 1.75
C GLY A 351 -10.95 5.62 2.65
N GLU A 352 -12.22 5.35 2.96
CA GLU A 352 -13.06 6.15 3.87
C GLU A 352 -12.46 6.18 5.28
N GLU A 353 -12.05 5.02 5.82
CA GLU A 353 -11.42 4.92 7.14
C GLU A 353 -10.11 5.71 7.20
N VAL A 354 -9.23 5.54 6.19
CA VAL A 354 -7.94 6.23 6.13
C VAL A 354 -8.12 7.75 6.02
N VAL A 355 -9.06 8.23 5.20
CA VAL A 355 -9.39 9.66 5.11
C VAL A 355 -9.87 10.17 6.46
N GLY A 356 -10.79 9.48 7.13
CA GLY A 356 -11.30 9.85 8.45
C GLY A 356 -10.20 9.85 9.54
N MET A 357 -9.38 8.80 9.59
CA MET A 357 -8.27 8.67 10.53
C MET A 357 -7.22 9.76 10.35
N THR A 358 -6.80 10.04 9.11
CA THR A 358 -5.77 11.05 8.84
C THR A 358 -6.24 12.47 9.16
N VAL A 359 -7.52 12.78 8.97
CA VAL A 359 -8.13 14.04 9.40
C VAL A 359 -8.14 14.15 10.93
N ARG A 360 -8.50 13.09 11.68
CA ARG A 360 -8.40 13.07 13.15
C ARG A 360 -6.96 13.27 13.60
N ASN A 361 -6.04 12.46 13.08
CA ASN A 361 -4.61 12.53 13.44
C ASN A 361 -3.98 13.91 13.16
N ALA A 362 -4.45 14.60 12.12
CA ALA A 362 -3.99 15.96 11.83
C ALA A 362 -4.43 16.98 12.88
N ARG A 363 -5.61 16.78 13.49
CA ARG A 363 -6.20 17.68 14.50
C ARG A 363 -5.78 17.33 15.93
N GLU A 364 -5.76 16.04 16.26
CA GLU A 364 -5.67 15.52 17.64
C GLU A 364 -4.34 14.83 17.95
N GLY A 365 -3.53 14.54 16.93
CA GLY A 365 -2.27 13.80 17.06
C GLY A 365 -2.38 12.33 16.67
N ILE A 366 -1.26 11.73 16.31
CA ILE A 366 -1.18 10.32 15.87
C ILE A 366 -1.53 9.39 17.04
N GLY A 367 -2.44 8.43 16.79
CA GLY A 367 -2.87 7.43 17.77
C GLY A 367 -3.99 7.89 18.72
N SER A 368 -4.55 9.09 18.50
CA SER A 368 -5.71 9.55 19.29
C SER A 368 -6.91 8.61 19.09
N GLY A 369 -7.54 8.23 20.20
CA GLY A 369 -8.72 7.36 20.21
C GLY A 369 -8.42 5.85 20.17
N GLU A 370 -7.15 5.42 20.16
CA GLU A 370 -6.79 4.01 20.20
C GLU A 370 -6.77 3.44 21.63
N SER A 371 -7.14 2.16 21.77
CA SER A 371 -7.27 1.49 23.07
C SER A 371 -5.93 1.14 23.71
N SER A 372 -4.88 1.00 22.92
CA SER A 372 -3.52 0.67 23.38
C SER A 372 -2.46 1.16 22.39
N ILE A 373 -1.22 1.27 22.88
CA ILE A 373 -0.06 1.62 22.03
C ILE A 373 0.17 0.57 20.95
N ASP A 374 0.01 -0.72 21.27
CA ASP A 374 0.15 -1.80 20.29
C ASP A 374 -0.86 -1.65 19.15
N THR A 375 -2.13 -1.43 19.46
CA THR A 375 -3.18 -1.20 18.46
C THR A 375 -2.87 0.04 17.61
N ALA A 376 -2.45 1.14 18.24
CA ALA A 376 -2.07 2.36 17.54
C ALA A 376 -0.91 2.11 16.56
N MET A 377 0.13 1.37 16.98
CA MET A 377 1.28 1.05 16.14
C MET A 377 0.92 0.11 14.98
N ARG A 378 0.12 -0.94 15.24
CA ARG A 378 -0.36 -1.84 14.18
C ARG A 378 -1.25 -1.11 13.16
N ARG A 379 -2.12 -0.21 13.61
CA ARG A 379 -2.95 0.62 12.73
C ARG A 379 -2.10 1.58 11.91
N GLN A 380 -1.12 2.24 12.54
CA GLN A 380 -0.17 3.12 11.85
C GLN A 380 0.65 2.34 10.79
N ALA A 381 1.02 1.10 11.10
CA ALA A 381 1.72 0.19 10.20
C ALA A 381 0.82 -0.40 9.08
N GLN A 382 -0.48 -0.07 9.06
CA GLN A 382 -1.50 -0.59 8.14
C GLN A 382 -1.70 -2.12 8.23
N LEU A 383 -1.43 -2.72 9.38
CA LEU A 383 -1.58 -4.16 9.62
C LEU A 383 -2.98 -4.57 10.10
N LEU A 384 -3.82 -3.59 10.47
CA LEU A 384 -5.21 -3.80 10.91
C LEU A 384 -6.25 -3.49 9.84
N ILE A 385 -5.81 -3.22 8.60
CA ILE A 385 -6.73 -3.12 7.46
C ILE A 385 -7.31 -4.51 7.22
N ASP A 386 -8.63 -4.60 7.19
CA ASP A 386 -9.36 -5.84 6.91
C ASP A 386 -10.48 -5.62 5.88
N TYR A 387 -10.94 -6.72 5.33
CA TYR A 387 -12.05 -6.80 4.39
C TYR A 387 -13.18 -7.63 4.99
N SER A 388 -13.54 -7.36 6.26
CA SER A 388 -14.53 -8.14 7.03
C SER A 388 -15.86 -8.31 6.29
N GLU A 389 -16.28 -7.31 5.53
CA GLU A 389 -17.53 -7.31 4.77
C GLU A 389 -17.37 -7.80 3.32
N SER A 390 -16.17 -8.29 2.95
CA SER A 390 -15.93 -8.77 1.58
C SER A 390 -16.84 -9.97 1.22
N PRO A 391 -17.47 -9.96 0.05
CA PRO A 391 -18.24 -11.11 -0.43
C PRO A 391 -17.37 -12.35 -0.69
N LEU A 392 -16.04 -12.19 -0.80
CA LEU A 392 -15.10 -13.29 -0.98
C LEU A 392 -14.84 -14.08 0.30
N ASN A 393 -15.12 -13.52 1.47
CA ASN A 393 -14.87 -14.20 2.75
C ASN A 393 -15.67 -15.49 2.88
N THR A 394 -14.99 -16.56 3.30
CA THR A 394 -15.63 -17.87 3.51
C THR A 394 -15.09 -18.52 4.77
N GLY A 395 -15.99 -18.97 5.65
CA GLY A 395 -15.63 -19.58 6.94
C GLY A 395 -15.26 -18.57 8.03
N ARG A 396 -15.65 -17.29 7.90
CA ARG A 396 -15.40 -16.27 8.94
C ARG A 396 -16.19 -16.56 10.21
N ASN A 397 -15.50 -16.51 11.35
CA ASN A 397 -16.08 -16.61 12.69
C ASN A 397 -15.62 -15.40 13.53
N SER A 398 -16.46 -14.38 13.63
CA SER A 398 -16.16 -13.14 14.34
C SER A 398 -15.93 -13.30 15.85
N SER A 399 -16.28 -14.46 16.44
CA SER A 399 -16.01 -14.76 17.85
C SER A 399 -14.63 -15.39 18.09
N SER A 400 -13.89 -15.73 17.04
CA SER A 400 -12.55 -16.33 17.17
C SER A 400 -11.51 -15.24 17.49
N PRO A 401 -10.57 -15.48 18.41
CA PRO A 401 -9.46 -14.56 18.68
C PRO A 401 -8.34 -14.62 17.64
N HIS A 402 -8.40 -15.58 16.72
CA HIS A 402 -7.37 -15.79 15.71
C HIS A 402 -7.75 -15.13 14.38
N VAL A 403 -6.76 -15.00 13.49
CA VAL A 403 -6.96 -14.40 12.17
C VAL A 403 -8.12 -15.03 11.39
N GLN A 404 -8.95 -14.18 10.80
CA GLN A 404 -10.18 -14.56 10.12
C GLN A 404 -10.11 -14.23 8.60
N PRO A 405 -10.92 -14.90 7.76
CA PRO A 405 -11.11 -14.49 6.37
C PRO A 405 -11.43 -13.00 6.26
N GLY A 406 -10.73 -12.31 5.37
CA GLY A 406 -10.76 -10.86 5.22
C GLY A 406 -9.66 -10.13 5.99
N GLU A 407 -8.97 -10.76 6.93
CA GLU A 407 -7.86 -10.17 7.67
C GLU A 407 -6.52 -10.47 6.99
N ARG A 408 -5.52 -9.61 7.24
CA ARG A 408 -4.15 -9.83 6.78
C ARG A 408 -3.62 -11.15 7.32
N ALA A 409 -3.05 -11.98 6.45
CA ALA A 409 -2.34 -13.19 6.84
C ALA A 409 -1.03 -12.84 7.58
N PRO A 410 -0.87 -13.18 8.87
CA PRO A 410 0.37 -12.94 9.60
C PRO A 410 1.47 -13.87 9.11
N ASP A 411 2.72 -13.41 9.23
CA ASP A 411 3.89 -14.26 8.97
C ASP A 411 4.05 -15.32 10.09
N ALA A 412 4.67 -16.45 9.76
CA ALA A 412 5.04 -17.50 10.70
C ALA A 412 6.47 -17.95 10.41
N ARG A 413 7.29 -18.06 11.43
CA ARG A 413 8.72 -18.34 11.32
C ARG A 413 9.06 -19.75 11.84
N GLY A 414 10.28 -20.19 11.56
CA GLY A 414 10.81 -21.44 12.09
C GLY A 414 10.24 -22.68 11.42
N MET A 415 9.69 -22.55 10.23
CA MET A 415 9.22 -23.66 9.41
C MET A 415 10.40 -24.36 8.72
N ARG A 416 10.22 -25.62 8.37
CA ARG A 416 11.22 -26.43 7.69
C ARG A 416 10.65 -27.04 6.41
N ARG A 417 11.45 -27.05 5.38
CA ARG A 417 11.18 -27.72 4.11
C ARG A 417 12.33 -28.64 3.77
N ASP A 418 12.04 -29.85 3.30
CA ASP A 418 13.07 -30.78 2.82
C ASP A 418 13.88 -30.15 1.69
N GLY A 419 15.20 -30.40 1.72
CA GLY A 419 16.14 -29.80 0.78
C GLY A 419 16.64 -28.39 1.18
N VAL A 420 16.06 -27.76 2.21
CA VAL A 420 16.49 -26.46 2.74
C VAL A 420 17.06 -26.62 4.15
N GLN A 421 18.31 -26.19 4.36
CA GLN A 421 19.02 -26.39 5.64
C GLN A 421 18.79 -25.27 6.67
N TYR A 422 18.18 -24.15 6.29
CA TYR A 422 17.83 -23.04 7.16
C TYR A 422 16.32 -22.96 7.37
N PRO A 423 15.87 -22.41 8.49
CA PRO A 423 14.46 -22.19 8.72
C PRO A 423 13.86 -21.24 7.68
N ILE A 424 12.71 -21.61 7.13
CA ILE A 424 11.91 -20.76 6.28
C ILE A 424 10.76 -20.14 7.07
N ARG A 425 10.08 -19.18 6.47
CA ARG A 425 8.89 -18.54 7.01
C ARG A 425 7.74 -18.61 6.01
N LEU A 426 6.52 -18.32 6.47
CA LEU A 426 5.33 -18.40 5.63
C LEU A 426 5.44 -17.49 4.40
N PHE A 427 5.96 -16.26 4.55
CA PHE A 427 6.07 -15.32 3.42
C PHE A 427 7.04 -15.82 2.33
N ASP A 428 7.99 -16.70 2.64
CA ASP A 428 8.80 -17.36 1.61
C ASP A 428 7.95 -18.28 0.71
N LEU A 429 6.85 -18.85 1.24
CA LEU A 429 5.90 -19.65 0.48
C LEU A 429 4.90 -18.80 -0.32
N LEU A 430 4.69 -17.53 0.10
CA LEU A 430 3.79 -16.58 -0.55
C LEU A 430 4.50 -15.71 -1.61
N SER A 431 5.71 -16.05 -1.99
CA SER A 431 6.49 -15.31 -3.00
C SER A 431 5.94 -15.41 -4.43
N GLY A 432 5.01 -16.34 -4.66
CA GLY A 432 4.23 -16.49 -5.88
C GLY A 432 3.28 -15.32 -6.13
N PHE A 433 2.54 -15.37 -7.22
CA PHE A 433 1.54 -14.38 -7.61
C PHE A 433 0.12 -14.96 -7.66
N ASP A 434 -0.05 -16.25 -7.36
CA ASP A 434 -1.32 -16.95 -7.31
C ASP A 434 -1.82 -17.11 -5.86
N HIS A 435 -2.97 -17.73 -5.68
CA HIS A 435 -3.46 -18.11 -4.36
C HIS A 435 -2.57 -19.19 -3.74
N THR A 436 -2.51 -19.23 -2.41
CA THR A 436 -1.80 -20.29 -1.69
C THR A 436 -2.76 -21.03 -0.77
N LEU A 437 -2.84 -22.35 -0.90
CA LEU A 437 -3.61 -23.24 -0.03
C LEU A 437 -2.66 -23.96 0.93
N LEU A 438 -2.86 -23.74 2.21
CA LEU A 438 -2.17 -24.46 3.28
C LEU A 438 -3.14 -25.51 3.86
N LEU A 439 -2.74 -26.77 3.82
CA LEU A 439 -3.51 -27.90 4.32
C LEU A 439 -2.80 -28.47 5.56
N THR A 440 -3.37 -28.31 6.75
CA THR A 440 -2.76 -28.85 7.96
C THR A 440 -3.12 -30.33 8.15
N SER A 441 -2.17 -31.11 8.65
CA SER A 441 -2.25 -32.56 8.86
C SER A 441 -1.67 -32.94 10.23
N ASP A 442 -2.10 -34.05 10.79
CA ASP A 442 -1.45 -34.69 11.95
C ASP A 442 -0.12 -35.39 11.63
N GLY A 443 0.29 -35.38 10.35
CA GLY A 443 1.49 -36.00 9.87
C GLY A 443 1.37 -37.50 9.55
N SER A 444 0.21 -38.11 9.74
CA SER A 444 -0.01 -39.51 9.34
C SER A 444 -0.12 -39.64 7.81
N ALA A 445 0.33 -40.76 7.27
CA ALA A 445 0.24 -41.06 5.84
C ALA A 445 -1.23 -41.05 5.35
N GLU A 446 -2.17 -41.51 6.16
CA GLU A 446 -3.58 -41.50 5.85
C GLU A 446 -4.13 -40.07 5.70
N SER A 447 -3.78 -39.19 6.63
CA SER A 447 -4.16 -37.76 6.60
C SER A 447 -3.58 -37.07 5.36
N ILE A 448 -2.28 -37.25 5.08
CA ILE A 448 -1.62 -36.66 3.92
C ILE A 448 -2.25 -37.14 2.61
N ASN A 449 -2.49 -38.44 2.43
CA ASN A 449 -3.15 -38.99 1.24
C ASN A 449 -4.59 -38.46 1.07
N SER A 450 -5.30 -38.18 2.16
CA SER A 450 -6.61 -37.53 2.10
C SER A 450 -6.51 -36.10 1.59
N LEU A 451 -5.51 -35.34 2.07
CA LEU A 451 -5.27 -33.95 1.65
C LEU A 451 -4.85 -33.82 0.19
N GLU A 452 -4.15 -34.81 -0.38
CA GLU A 452 -3.81 -34.81 -1.81
C GLU A 452 -5.04 -34.77 -2.72
N LYS A 453 -6.11 -35.45 -2.36
CA LYS A 453 -7.37 -35.40 -3.11
C LYS A 453 -8.04 -34.02 -3.04
N VAL A 454 -7.95 -33.38 -1.87
CA VAL A 454 -8.44 -32.01 -1.69
C VAL A 454 -7.60 -31.04 -2.50
N ALA A 455 -6.26 -31.19 -2.47
CA ALA A 455 -5.33 -30.37 -3.22
C ALA A 455 -5.61 -30.45 -4.73
N ASP A 456 -5.74 -31.65 -5.27
CA ASP A 456 -6.03 -31.89 -6.69
C ASP A 456 -7.38 -31.28 -7.12
N ALA A 457 -8.43 -31.42 -6.30
CA ALA A 457 -9.72 -30.78 -6.56
C ALA A 457 -9.63 -29.25 -6.51
N ALA A 458 -8.90 -28.69 -5.53
CA ALA A 458 -8.69 -27.25 -5.39
C ALA A 458 -7.90 -26.66 -6.56
N ILE A 459 -6.81 -27.32 -7.00
CA ILE A 459 -6.01 -26.91 -8.17
C ILE A 459 -6.89 -26.87 -9.42
N ARG A 460 -7.76 -27.88 -9.66
CA ARG A 460 -8.69 -27.85 -10.80
C ARG A 460 -9.69 -26.69 -10.66
N SER A 461 -10.25 -26.47 -9.47
CA SER A 461 -11.21 -25.38 -9.24
C SER A 461 -10.58 -23.99 -9.45
N ALA A 462 -9.28 -23.86 -9.19
CA ALA A 462 -8.52 -22.63 -9.40
C ALA A 462 -7.86 -22.57 -10.80
N HIS A 463 -8.24 -23.40 -11.75
CA HIS A 463 -7.67 -23.46 -13.10
C HIS A 463 -6.14 -23.60 -13.14
N GLY A 464 -5.54 -24.28 -12.16
CA GLY A 464 -4.10 -24.41 -12.02
C GLY A 464 -3.38 -23.20 -11.42
N LEU A 465 -4.11 -22.15 -11.03
CA LEU A 465 -3.55 -20.90 -10.45
C LEU A 465 -3.58 -20.96 -8.91
N LEU A 466 -2.92 -22.00 -8.36
CA LEU A 466 -2.93 -22.30 -6.93
C LEU A 466 -1.65 -23.01 -6.51
N ASP A 467 -0.91 -22.43 -5.58
CA ASP A 467 0.15 -23.13 -4.86
C ASP A 467 -0.44 -23.88 -3.66
N VAL A 468 -0.02 -25.13 -3.44
CA VAL A 468 -0.53 -25.95 -2.34
C VAL A 468 0.61 -26.51 -1.51
N TYR A 469 0.50 -26.44 -0.18
CA TYR A 469 1.45 -26.98 0.77
C TYR A 469 0.73 -27.77 1.87
N ALA A 470 1.28 -28.94 2.25
CA ALA A 470 0.88 -29.68 3.42
C ALA A 470 1.69 -29.23 4.64
N ILE A 471 1.02 -28.76 5.67
CA ILE A 471 1.65 -28.32 6.93
C ILE A 471 1.51 -29.43 7.95
N VAL A 472 2.66 -29.87 8.47
CA VAL A 472 2.73 -31.02 9.39
C VAL A 472 3.42 -30.65 10.70
N PRO A 473 3.17 -31.39 11.81
CA PRO A 473 3.86 -31.20 13.07
C PRO A 473 5.36 -31.51 12.97
N PRO A 474 6.18 -31.02 13.92
CA PRO A 474 7.61 -31.32 13.99
C PRO A 474 7.90 -32.81 14.09
N GLY A 475 8.93 -33.27 13.37
CA GLY A 475 9.39 -34.66 13.44
C GLY A 475 8.48 -35.66 12.71
N THR A 476 7.59 -35.18 11.85
CA THR A 476 6.82 -36.05 10.97
C THR A 476 7.77 -36.86 10.07
N VAL A 477 7.57 -38.18 10.00
CA VAL A 477 8.35 -39.04 9.12
C VAL A 477 8.04 -38.67 7.68
N THR A 478 9.09 -38.50 6.86
CA THR A 478 8.93 -38.18 5.45
C THR A 478 8.03 -39.21 4.77
N VAL A 479 6.90 -38.75 4.24
CA VAL A 479 5.94 -39.54 3.46
C VAL A 479 6.12 -39.11 1.99
N ASP A 480 6.09 -40.07 1.09
CA ASP A 480 6.02 -39.76 -0.34
C ASP A 480 4.68 -39.07 -0.63
N SER A 481 4.73 -37.81 -1.08
CA SER A 481 3.55 -36.99 -1.30
C SER A 481 3.71 -36.13 -2.56
N LEU A 482 2.59 -35.98 -3.29
CA LEU A 482 2.49 -35.09 -4.44
C LEU A 482 2.40 -33.60 -4.03
N VAL A 483 2.04 -33.32 -2.78
CA VAL A 483 1.98 -31.98 -2.23
C VAL A 483 3.25 -31.71 -1.41
N PRO A 484 3.99 -30.61 -1.67
CA PRO A 484 5.15 -30.26 -0.86
C PRO A 484 4.83 -30.17 0.62
N ILE A 485 5.64 -30.86 1.44
CA ILE A 485 5.47 -30.91 2.90
C ILE A 485 6.31 -29.84 3.56
N ILE A 486 5.71 -29.15 4.51
CA ILE A 486 6.34 -28.09 5.33
C ILE A 486 6.11 -28.46 6.81
N GLU A 487 7.17 -28.60 7.58
CA GLU A 487 7.07 -28.79 9.03
C GLU A 487 6.92 -27.43 9.74
N ASP A 488 5.90 -27.26 10.58
CA ASP A 488 5.75 -26.11 11.48
C ASP A 488 6.55 -26.33 12.77
N ASN A 489 7.89 -26.35 12.68
CA ASN A 489 8.79 -26.71 13.77
C ASN A 489 8.64 -25.86 15.03
N ALA A 490 8.29 -24.58 14.86
CA ALA A 490 8.07 -23.66 15.97
C ALA A 490 6.60 -23.58 16.40
N SER A 491 5.70 -24.32 15.75
CA SER A 491 4.24 -24.27 15.92
C SER A 491 3.67 -22.84 15.80
N GLN A 492 4.40 -21.96 15.12
CA GLN A 492 4.00 -20.55 14.99
C GLN A 492 2.85 -20.36 14.00
N LEU A 493 2.83 -21.13 12.90
CA LEU A 493 1.73 -21.07 11.95
C LEU A 493 0.43 -21.53 12.61
N CYS A 494 0.44 -22.69 13.21
CA CYS A 494 -0.75 -23.23 13.89
C CYS A 494 -1.24 -22.30 15.00
N ALA A 495 -0.33 -21.69 15.77
CA ALA A 495 -0.69 -20.73 16.81
C ALA A 495 -1.25 -19.41 16.25
N ALA A 496 -0.61 -18.82 15.24
CA ALA A 496 -1.04 -17.55 14.65
C ALA A 496 -2.42 -17.66 13.98
N TYR A 497 -2.65 -18.77 13.29
CA TYR A 497 -3.91 -19.03 12.59
C TYR A 497 -4.94 -19.76 13.47
N GLY A 498 -4.60 -20.17 14.71
CA GLY A 498 -5.48 -20.88 15.63
C GLY A 498 -6.00 -22.19 15.04
N VAL A 499 -5.10 -22.97 14.43
CA VAL A 499 -5.45 -24.23 13.78
C VAL A 499 -5.02 -25.40 14.65
N GLU A 500 -5.95 -26.31 14.91
CA GLU A 500 -5.71 -27.58 15.59
C GLU A 500 -6.15 -28.73 14.66
N GLY A 501 -5.28 -29.71 14.45
CA GLY A 501 -5.57 -30.87 13.60
C GLY A 501 -5.66 -30.54 12.11
N THR A 502 -6.65 -31.09 11.44
CA THR A 502 -6.81 -30.99 9.99
C THR A 502 -7.66 -29.77 9.63
N ALA A 503 -7.08 -28.83 8.88
CA ALA A 503 -7.75 -27.63 8.40
C ALA A 503 -7.18 -27.16 7.05
N ALA A 504 -7.89 -26.27 6.39
CA ALA A 504 -7.47 -25.57 5.20
C ALA A 504 -7.50 -24.06 5.40
N LEU A 505 -6.45 -23.40 4.93
CA LEU A 505 -6.31 -21.95 4.89
C LEU A 505 -6.00 -21.54 3.45
N VAL A 506 -6.75 -20.60 2.88
CA VAL A 506 -6.42 -20.01 1.58
C VAL A 506 -5.95 -18.59 1.79
N ILE A 507 -4.71 -18.31 1.38
CA ILE A 507 -4.15 -16.97 1.36
C ILE A 507 -4.26 -16.43 -0.07
N ARG A 508 -4.84 -15.24 -0.19
CA ARG A 508 -5.05 -14.54 -1.46
C ARG A 508 -3.74 -13.94 -1.97
N PRO A 509 -3.63 -13.63 -3.28
CA PRO A 509 -2.46 -13.00 -3.87
C PRO A 509 -2.07 -11.65 -3.24
N ASP A 510 -3.02 -10.96 -2.62
CA ASP A 510 -2.81 -9.69 -1.90
C ASP A 510 -2.47 -9.87 -0.42
N GLY A 511 -2.21 -11.12 0.03
CA GLY A 511 -1.77 -11.44 1.39
C GLY A 511 -2.87 -11.38 2.44
N TYR A 512 -4.13 -11.51 2.06
CA TYR A 512 -5.27 -11.63 2.96
C TYR A 512 -5.77 -13.06 3.04
N LEU A 513 -6.27 -13.48 4.20
CA LEU A 513 -6.90 -14.78 4.35
C LEU A 513 -8.28 -14.76 3.64
N GLY A 514 -8.49 -15.66 2.68
CA GLY A 514 -9.74 -15.79 1.94
C GLY A 514 -10.66 -16.87 2.52
N PHE A 515 -10.05 -17.94 3.02
CA PHE A 515 -10.76 -19.09 3.60
C PHE A 515 -10.06 -19.62 4.83
N ARG A 516 -10.86 -20.05 5.80
CA ARG A 516 -10.45 -20.85 6.94
C ARG A 516 -11.54 -21.87 7.29
N GLY A 517 -11.22 -23.16 7.33
CA GLY A 517 -12.20 -24.17 7.64
C GLY A 517 -11.72 -25.60 7.42
N HIS A 518 -12.67 -26.54 7.36
CA HIS A 518 -12.37 -27.93 7.05
C HIS A 518 -11.97 -28.05 5.57
N PRO A 519 -10.98 -28.90 5.22
CA PRO A 519 -10.49 -29.04 3.83
C PRO A 519 -11.57 -29.34 2.79
N GLU A 520 -12.59 -30.12 3.15
CA GLU A 520 -13.70 -30.46 2.25
C GLU A 520 -14.52 -29.24 1.80
N ASN A 521 -14.51 -28.15 2.55
CA ASN A 521 -15.27 -26.94 2.26
C ASN A 521 -14.45 -25.87 1.49
N VAL A 522 -13.21 -26.15 1.14
CA VAL A 522 -12.33 -25.16 0.47
C VAL A 522 -12.86 -24.74 -0.90
N SER A 523 -13.59 -25.62 -1.58
CA SER A 523 -14.26 -25.33 -2.84
C SER A 523 -15.24 -24.16 -2.76
N ASP A 524 -15.86 -23.92 -1.62
CA ASP A 524 -16.81 -22.82 -1.41
C ASP A 524 -16.14 -21.45 -1.63
N TYR A 525 -14.86 -21.33 -1.29
CA TYR A 525 -14.09 -20.12 -1.58
C TYR A 525 -13.79 -19.99 -3.09
N PHE A 526 -13.31 -21.07 -3.72
CA PHE A 526 -12.92 -21.02 -5.13
C PHE A 526 -14.10 -20.70 -6.04
N THR A 527 -15.32 -21.15 -5.71
CA THR A 527 -16.54 -20.79 -6.46
C THR A 527 -16.92 -19.31 -6.40
N LYS A 528 -16.38 -18.55 -5.43
CA LYS A 528 -16.55 -17.10 -5.34
C LYS A 528 -15.54 -16.32 -6.17
N VAL A 529 -14.38 -16.92 -6.44
CA VAL A 529 -13.27 -16.27 -7.14
C VAL A 529 -13.21 -16.68 -8.61
N PHE A 530 -13.36 -17.98 -8.88
CA PHE A 530 -13.16 -18.56 -10.20
C PHE A 530 -14.48 -18.94 -10.87
N ALA A 531 -14.50 -18.81 -12.19
CA ALA A 531 -15.56 -19.35 -13.00
C ALA A 531 -15.56 -20.90 -12.94
N VAL A 532 -16.75 -21.50 -13.04
CA VAL A 532 -16.85 -22.95 -13.13
C VAL A 532 -16.23 -23.43 -14.42
N ASN A 533 -15.37 -24.45 -14.36
CA ASN A 533 -14.83 -25.10 -15.55
C ASN A 533 -16.00 -25.57 -16.45
N GLN A 534 -16.07 -25.08 -17.66
CA GLN A 534 -16.94 -25.70 -18.66
C GLN A 534 -16.24 -27.00 -19.08
N GLU A 535 -16.86 -28.16 -18.73
CA GLU A 535 -16.41 -29.48 -19.17
C GLU A 535 -16.38 -29.61 -20.70
#